data_cfa76d962a7695928f03964393fc706b
#
_entry.id   cfa76d962a7695928f03964393fc706b
#
_cell.length_a   1.000
_cell.length_b   1.000
_cell.length_c   1.000
_cell.angle_alpha   90.00
_cell.angle_beta   90.00
_cell.angle_gamma   90.00
#
_symmetry.space_group_name_H-M   'P 1'
#
loop_
_entity.id
_entity.type
_entity.pdbx_description
1 polymer ?
#
loop_
_entity_poly.entity_id
_entity_poly.type
_entity_poly.pdbx_seq_one_letter_code
_entity_poly.pdbx_strand_id
1 'polypeptide(L)'
;MLAALPLSAQVPAQPEFPAPSEIVAKANVTEWAAIAPSDLLVMDLASLNGKVRRVVIQLVPAPFSQAWVGNIRKLAAAKWWDGTSINRVQDNYVAQWGDATEKKALPEGLATVPESEYVTEDFVGRPFYSLEGSWRDSYSHDTGFYRGWPIAFGKEGYWPVHCYGMVGVGRNLSPDTGTGAELYTVIGHAPRHLDRNIALVGRVIEGIEHLSSLPRGTGALGFYEKEEERVPILSVRLGNEIEGLPAYEYLSTENASFSAYADARANRRDAFFIKPAGGADICNIPVPVRRKAG
;
A
#
# COMPACT_ATOMS: atom_id res chain seq x y z
N MET A 1 60.06 20.04 -35.49
CA MET A 1 59.34 19.56 -34.27
C MET A 1 57.89 19.50 -34.60
N LEU A 2 57.32 18.31 -34.89
CA LEU A 2 55.89 18.12 -35.05
C LEU A 2 55.29 17.76 -33.69
N ALA A 3 54.37 18.58 -33.19
CA ALA A 3 53.63 18.32 -31.97
C ALA A 3 52.48 17.34 -32.31
N ALA A 4 52.49 16.15 -31.71
CA ALA A 4 51.39 15.19 -31.79
C ALA A 4 50.27 15.69 -30.86
N LEU A 5 49.08 15.95 -31.41
CA LEU A 5 47.86 16.19 -30.67
C LEU A 5 47.36 14.86 -30.04
N PRO A 6 46.94 14.85 -28.78
CA PRO A 6 46.39 13.64 -28.18
C PRO A 6 45.02 13.32 -28.80
N LEU A 7 44.88 12.10 -29.33
CA LEU A 7 43.62 11.53 -29.75
C LEU A 7 42.75 11.31 -28.49
N SER A 8 41.76 12.16 -28.24
CA SER A 8 40.74 11.91 -27.22
C SER A 8 39.90 10.71 -27.67
N ALA A 9 40.09 9.55 -27.05
CA ALA A 9 39.24 8.41 -27.26
C ALA A 9 37.83 8.81 -26.81
N GLN A 10 36.88 9.00 -27.74
CA GLN A 10 35.46 9.11 -27.44
C GLN A 10 35.02 7.78 -26.86
N VAL A 11 34.69 7.78 -25.54
CA VAL A 11 33.98 6.68 -24.91
C VAL A 11 32.64 6.56 -25.65
N PRO A 12 32.28 5.41 -26.22
CA PRO A 12 31.00 5.25 -26.89
C PRO A 12 29.90 5.56 -25.87
N ALA A 13 28.94 6.41 -26.27
CA ALA A 13 27.78 6.71 -25.46
C ALA A 13 27.08 5.38 -25.12
N GLN A 14 26.99 5.05 -23.84
CA GLN A 14 26.22 3.88 -23.41
C GLN A 14 24.74 4.14 -23.75
N PRO A 15 23.99 3.09 -24.17
CA PRO A 15 22.59 3.24 -24.43
C PRO A 15 21.91 3.80 -23.20
N GLU A 16 21.20 4.90 -23.37
CA GLU A 16 20.52 5.60 -22.28
C GLU A 16 19.26 4.81 -21.90
N PHE A 17 19.29 4.15 -20.77
CA PHE A 17 18.13 3.45 -20.21
C PHE A 17 17.36 4.41 -19.30
N PRO A 18 16.05 4.63 -19.52
CA PRO A 18 15.28 5.52 -18.71
C PRO A 18 15.16 5.01 -17.26
N ALA A 19 15.22 5.92 -16.31
CA ALA A 19 14.90 5.62 -14.93
C ALA A 19 13.38 5.29 -14.79
N PRO A 20 12.96 4.45 -13.81
CA PRO A 20 11.54 4.14 -13.61
C PRO A 20 10.65 5.37 -13.48
N SER A 21 11.12 6.43 -12.81
CA SER A 21 10.38 7.70 -12.67
C SER A 21 10.16 8.41 -14.00
N GLU A 22 11.09 8.31 -14.95
CA GLU A 22 10.96 8.92 -16.28
C GLU A 22 9.95 8.17 -17.14
N ILE A 23 9.87 6.84 -17.00
CA ILE A 23 8.84 6.01 -17.65
C ILE A 23 7.46 6.43 -17.15
N VAL A 24 7.29 6.53 -15.83
CA VAL A 24 6.04 6.96 -15.20
C VAL A 24 5.64 8.37 -15.63
N ALA A 25 6.60 9.30 -15.69
CA ALA A 25 6.34 10.68 -16.11
C ALA A 25 5.92 10.80 -17.59
N LYS A 26 6.39 9.89 -18.44
CA LYS A 26 6.06 9.82 -19.88
C LYS A 26 4.82 8.99 -20.20
N ALA A 27 4.25 8.27 -19.21
CA ALA A 27 3.06 7.46 -19.42
C ALA A 27 1.88 8.31 -19.90
N ASN A 28 1.18 7.81 -20.94
CA ASN A 28 0.05 8.52 -21.51
C ASN A 28 -1.08 8.69 -20.47
N VAL A 29 -1.81 9.79 -20.55
CA VAL A 29 -2.95 10.05 -19.64
C VAL A 29 -4.02 8.94 -19.68
N THR A 30 -4.18 8.27 -20.80
CA THR A 30 -5.12 7.14 -20.98
C THR A 30 -4.68 5.86 -20.29
N GLU A 31 -3.43 5.77 -19.83
CA GLU A 31 -2.88 4.62 -19.12
C GLU A 31 -3.09 4.71 -17.61
N TRP A 32 -3.68 5.80 -17.13
CA TRP A 32 -4.00 6.01 -15.73
C TRP A 32 -5.46 5.67 -15.44
N ALA A 33 -5.69 4.82 -14.48
CA ALA A 33 -7.01 4.42 -14.03
C ALA A 33 -7.45 5.27 -12.83
N ALA A 34 -8.63 5.88 -12.93
CA ALA A 34 -9.20 6.69 -11.86
C ALA A 34 -9.56 5.83 -10.64
N ILE A 35 -9.34 6.38 -9.45
CA ILE A 35 -9.80 5.79 -8.19
C ILE A 35 -11.12 6.48 -7.81
N ALA A 36 -12.18 5.69 -7.63
CA ALA A 36 -13.47 6.24 -7.23
C ALA A 36 -13.38 6.84 -5.82
N PRO A 37 -13.92 8.04 -5.56
CA PRO A 37 -13.90 8.62 -4.21
C PRO A 37 -14.56 7.71 -3.16
N SER A 38 -15.55 6.91 -3.53
CA SER A 38 -16.16 5.90 -2.66
C SER A 38 -15.19 4.78 -2.24
N ASP A 39 -14.10 4.57 -2.96
CA ASP A 39 -13.07 3.58 -2.64
C ASP A 39 -11.89 4.20 -1.85
N LEU A 40 -12.06 5.44 -1.40
CA LEU A 40 -11.11 6.12 -0.54
C LEU A 40 -11.62 6.22 0.90
N LEU A 41 -10.74 5.99 1.84
CA LEU A 41 -10.92 6.28 3.26
C LEU A 41 -9.95 7.40 3.63
N VAL A 42 -10.48 8.51 4.14
CA VAL A 42 -9.70 9.70 4.48
C VAL A 42 -9.65 9.84 6.00
N MET A 43 -8.46 9.78 6.56
CA MET A 43 -8.20 9.92 7.99
C MET A 43 -7.49 11.24 8.26
N ASP A 44 -8.07 12.08 9.10
CA ASP A 44 -7.48 13.31 9.59
C ASP A 44 -6.99 13.11 11.03
N LEU A 45 -5.70 13.31 11.23
CA LEU A 45 -5.04 13.23 12.52
C LEU A 45 -4.92 14.62 13.16
N ALA A 46 -4.80 14.67 14.47
CA ALA A 46 -4.50 15.89 15.21
C ALA A 46 -3.32 16.64 14.56
N SER A 47 -3.45 17.96 14.46
CA SER A 47 -2.47 18.82 13.82
C SER A 47 -1.11 18.74 14.52
N LEU A 48 -0.04 18.85 13.73
CA LEU A 48 1.31 19.05 14.22
C LEU A 48 1.77 20.42 13.73
N ASN A 49 2.19 21.28 14.64
CA ASN A 49 2.62 22.66 14.32
C ASN A 49 1.57 23.44 13.49
N GLY A 50 0.28 23.27 13.84
CA GLY A 50 -0.85 23.94 13.18
C GLY A 50 -1.24 23.38 11.80
N LYS A 51 -0.58 22.32 11.32
CA LYS A 51 -0.90 21.67 10.04
C LYS A 51 -1.72 20.40 10.28
N VAL A 52 -2.85 20.27 9.60
CA VAL A 52 -3.62 19.03 9.56
C VAL A 52 -2.80 17.94 8.89
N ARG A 53 -2.81 16.75 9.46
CA ARG A 53 -2.15 15.57 8.91
C ARG A 53 -3.20 14.66 8.32
N ARG A 54 -3.32 14.65 7.00
CA ARG A 54 -4.28 13.83 6.28
C ARG A 54 -3.61 12.60 5.70
N VAL A 55 -4.23 11.44 5.91
CA VAL A 55 -3.85 10.16 5.32
C VAL A 55 -4.99 9.70 4.42
N VAL A 56 -4.69 9.39 3.18
CA VAL A 56 -5.66 8.87 2.22
C VAL A 56 -5.33 7.41 1.94
N ILE A 57 -6.32 6.55 2.18
CA ILE A 57 -6.21 5.11 2.03
C ILE A 57 -7.15 4.68 0.90
N GLN A 58 -6.62 3.98 -0.10
CA GLN A 58 -7.43 3.30 -1.10
C GLN A 58 -7.84 1.93 -0.57
N LEU A 59 -9.13 1.62 -0.58
CA LEU A 59 -9.66 0.30 -0.21
C LEU A 59 -9.38 -0.72 -1.30
N VAL A 60 -9.11 -1.96 -0.91
CA VAL A 60 -8.82 -3.04 -1.85
C VAL A 60 -10.07 -3.40 -2.67
N PRO A 61 -9.94 -3.59 -4.01
CA PRO A 61 -11.09 -3.93 -4.85
C PRO A 61 -11.49 -5.41 -4.72
N ALA A 62 -12.70 -5.72 -5.15
CA ALA A 62 -13.11 -7.10 -5.32
C ALA A 62 -12.14 -7.87 -6.24
N PRO A 63 -11.91 -9.18 -5.94
CA PRO A 63 -12.66 -10.01 -4.99
C PRO A 63 -12.07 -10.04 -3.56
N PHE A 64 -11.00 -9.31 -3.27
CA PHE A 64 -10.25 -9.44 -2.03
C PHE A 64 -10.92 -8.75 -0.84
N SER A 65 -10.99 -9.43 0.31
CA SER A 65 -11.34 -8.89 1.64
C SER A 65 -12.64 -8.08 1.69
N GLN A 66 -13.64 -8.39 0.85
CA GLN A 66 -14.80 -7.53 0.67
C GLN A 66 -15.71 -7.47 1.90
N ALA A 67 -15.78 -8.52 2.71
CA ALA A 67 -16.56 -8.48 3.95
C ALA A 67 -15.95 -7.50 4.96
N TRP A 68 -14.63 -7.46 5.11
CA TRP A 68 -13.95 -6.43 5.94
C TRP A 68 -14.08 -5.03 5.35
N VAL A 69 -13.95 -4.87 4.04
CA VAL A 69 -14.18 -3.57 3.36
C VAL A 69 -15.61 -3.07 3.63
N GLY A 70 -16.60 -3.97 3.60
CA GLY A 70 -17.99 -3.67 3.96
C GLY A 70 -18.12 -3.18 5.42
N ASN A 71 -17.43 -3.82 6.35
CA ASN A 71 -17.37 -3.40 7.74
C ASN A 71 -16.71 -2.02 7.90
N ILE A 72 -15.59 -1.79 7.22
CA ILE A 72 -14.89 -0.50 7.24
C ILE A 72 -15.79 0.63 6.75
N ARG A 73 -16.57 0.41 5.70
CA ARG A 73 -17.55 1.38 5.22
C ARG A 73 -18.63 1.70 6.26
N LYS A 74 -19.13 0.69 6.98
CA LYS A 74 -20.11 0.87 8.09
C LYS A 74 -19.49 1.64 9.26
N LEU A 75 -18.26 1.30 9.65
CA LEU A 75 -17.51 1.99 10.69
C LEU A 75 -17.27 3.47 10.34
N ALA A 76 -16.92 3.77 9.09
CA ALA A 76 -16.75 5.14 8.60
C ALA A 76 -18.07 5.91 8.63
N ALA A 77 -19.16 5.32 8.12
CA ALA A 77 -20.50 5.93 8.15
C ALA A 77 -21.00 6.20 9.58
N ALA A 78 -20.68 5.30 10.52
CA ALA A 78 -20.95 5.47 11.94
C ALA A 78 -19.99 6.45 12.64
N LYS A 79 -19.00 7.00 11.93
CA LYS A 79 -17.93 7.86 12.49
C LYS A 79 -17.22 7.21 13.69
N TRP A 80 -17.08 5.89 13.64
CA TRP A 80 -16.62 5.12 14.79
C TRP A 80 -15.20 5.49 15.22
N TRP A 81 -14.32 5.85 14.28
CA TRP A 81 -12.94 6.22 14.62
C TRP A 81 -12.79 7.63 15.18
N ASP A 82 -13.84 8.48 15.18
CA ASP A 82 -13.74 9.82 15.74
C ASP A 82 -13.41 9.74 17.23
N GLY A 83 -12.36 10.42 17.65
CA GLY A 83 -11.86 10.40 19.02
C GLY A 83 -11.08 9.14 19.41
N THR A 84 -10.80 8.24 18.48
CA THR A 84 -9.80 7.16 18.69
C THR A 84 -8.38 7.68 18.41
N SER A 85 -7.38 6.81 18.36
CA SER A 85 -5.99 7.24 18.21
C SER A 85 -5.13 6.23 17.46
N ILE A 86 -3.99 6.72 16.95
CA ILE A 86 -2.84 5.84 16.72
C ILE A 86 -2.34 5.44 18.10
N ASN A 87 -2.38 4.15 18.39
CA ASN A 87 -2.11 3.59 19.72
C ASN A 87 -0.87 2.71 19.78
N ARG A 88 -0.29 2.36 18.62
CA ARG A 88 0.89 1.52 18.48
C ARG A 88 1.73 1.96 17.29
N VAL A 89 3.03 2.11 17.49
CA VAL A 89 4.01 2.31 16.40
C VAL A 89 5.23 1.44 16.69
N GLN A 90 5.31 0.32 16.01
CA GLN A 90 6.42 -0.62 16.14
C GLN A 90 7.45 -0.37 15.05
N ASP A 91 8.71 -0.24 15.44
CA ASP A 91 9.80 0.02 14.51
C ASP A 91 9.92 -1.08 13.44
N ASN A 92 10.21 -0.66 12.22
CA ASN A 92 10.34 -1.53 11.05
C ASN A 92 9.16 -2.49 10.84
N TYR A 93 7.97 -2.14 11.33
CA TYR A 93 6.79 -3.00 11.23
C TYR A 93 5.53 -2.22 10.89
N VAL A 94 4.78 -1.73 11.88
CA VAL A 94 3.46 -1.12 11.65
C VAL A 94 3.22 0.12 12.50
N ALA A 95 2.32 1.01 12.00
CA ALA A 95 1.56 1.97 12.79
C ALA A 95 0.11 1.49 12.84
N GLN A 96 -0.46 1.33 14.05
CA GLN A 96 -1.79 0.76 14.28
C GLN A 96 -2.69 1.78 14.98
N TRP A 97 -3.96 1.74 14.65
CA TRP A 97 -4.97 2.65 15.22
C TRP A 97 -6.30 1.96 15.48
N GLY A 98 -7.05 2.54 16.42
CA GLY A 98 -8.36 2.10 16.84
C GLY A 98 -8.68 2.60 18.23
N ASP A 99 -9.55 1.90 18.98
CA ASP A 99 -9.87 2.24 20.35
C ASP A 99 -8.86 1.67 21.34
N ALA A 100 -7.92 2.51 21.79
CA ALA A 100 -6.90 2.12 22.76
C ALA A 100 -7.45 1.61 24.11
N THR A 101 -8.75 1.82 24.37
CA THR A 101 -9.41 1.34 25.60
C THR A 101 -10.09 -0.01 25.43
N GLU A 102 -10.32 -0.44 24.19
CA GLU A 102 -11.08 -1.64 23.80
C GLU A 102 -12.52 -1.67 24.35
N LYS A 103 -13.08 -0.48 24.67
CA LYS A 103 -14.40 -0.35 25.30
C LYS A 103 -15.43 0.33 24.42
N LYS A 104 -14.99 0.96 23.32
CA LYS A 104 -15.91 1.66 22.42
C LYS A 104 -16.79 0.66 21.70
N ALA A 105 -18.10 0.79 21.94
CA ALA A 105 -19.09 -0.11 21.33
C ALA A 105 -18.98 -0.09 19.79
N LEU A 106 -19.00 -1.24 19.19
CA LEU A 106 -19.04 -1.38 17.73
C LEU A 106 -20.45 -1.10 17.22
N PRO A 107 -20.61 -0.50 16.03
CA PRO A 107 -21.93 -0.35 15.42
C PRO A 107 -22.53 -1.71 15.09
N GLU A 108 -23.85 -1.79 15.09
CA GLU A 108 -24.57 -3.00 14.73
C GLU A 108 -24.35 -3.39 13.26
N GLY A 109 -24.54 -4.68 12.98
CA GLY A 109 -24.54 -5.20 11.61
C GLY A 109 -23.17 -5.34 10.97
N LEU A 110 -22.07 -5.33 11.75
CA LEU A 110 -20.78 -5.75 11.25
C LEU A 110 -20.78 -7.26 10.97
N ALA A 111 -20.22 -7.65 9.83
CA ALA A 111 -20.06 -9.06 9.49
C ALA A 111 -18.95 -9.70 10.33
N THR A 112 -19.19 -10.93 10.80
CA THR A 112 -18.12 -11.84 11.24
C THR A 112 -17.57 -12.52 10.00
N VAL A 113 -16.28 -12.39 9.75
CA VAL A 113 -15.65 -12.88 8.53
C VAL A 113 -14.84 -14.13 8.84
N PRO A 114 -15.03 -15.24 8.14
CA PRO A 114 -14.27 -16.47 8.40
C PRO A 114 -12.85 -16.36 7.85
N GLU A 115 -11.90 -17.12 8.43
CA GLU A 115 -10.50 -17.18 7.99
C GLU A 115 -10.33 -17.62 6.52
N SER A 116 -11.30 -18.37 5.97
CA SER A 116 -11.30 -18.77 4.56
C SER A 116 -11.32 -17.58 3.58
N GLU A 117 -11.77 -16.39 4.01
CA GLU A 117 -11.78 -15.19 3.17
C GLU A 117 -10.42 -14.44 3.12
N TYR A 118 -9.38 -14.96 3.77
CA TYR A 118 -8.01 -14.44 3.57
C TYR A 118 -7.46 -14.71 2.16
N VAL A 119 -8.03 -15.68 1.47
CA VAL A 119 -7.71 -16.04 0.08
C VAL A 119 -8.97 -16.06 -0.75
N THR A 120 -8.84 -16.00 -2.08
CA THR A 120 -9.95 -16.14 -3.00
C THR A 120 -9.60 -17.11 -4.12
N GLU A 121 -10.53 -17.99 -4.46
CA GLU A 121 -10.46 -18.85 -5.65
C GLU A 121 -11.13 -18.19 -6.86
N ASP A 122 -11.97 -17.16 -6.65
CA ASP A 122 -12.68 -16.42 -7.70
C ASP A 122 -11.74 -15.46 -8.46
N PHE A 123 -10.78 -16.04 -9.17
CA PHE A 123 -9.78 -15.27 -9.91
C PHE A 123 -9.56 -15.75 -11.36
N VAL A 124 -10.15 -16.87 -11.73
CA VAL A 124 -9.96 -17.49 -13.06
C VAL A 124 -10.45 -16.54 -14.17
N GLY A 125 -9.60 -16.30 -15.17
CA GLY A 125 -9.92 -15.43 -16.32
C GLY A 125 -9.84 -13.93 -16.05
N ARG A 126 -9.41 -13.48 -14.86
CA ARG A 126 -9.17 -12.08 -14.58
C ARG A 126 -7.82 -11.63 -15.17
N PRO A 127 -7.73 -10.39 -15.69
CA PRO A 127 -6.45 -9.84 -16.14
C PRO A 127 -5.43 -9.83 -14.99
N PHE A 128 -4.27 -10.39 -15.24
CA PHE A 128 -3.20 -10.51 -14.26
C PHE A 128 -1.85 -10.27 -14.94
N TYR A 129 -1.14 -9.23 -14.53
CA TYR A 129 0.24 -9.03 -14.95
C TYR A 129 1.15 -9.89 -14.07
N SER A 130 1.59 -11.02 -14.58
CA SER A 130 2.53 -11.92 -13.89
C SER A 130 3.96 -11.42 -13.97
N LEU A 131 4.70 -11.65 -12.91
CA LEU A 131 6.17 -11.50 -12.89
C LEU A 131 6.88 -12.80 -13.24
N GLU A 132 6.22 -13.71 -13.98
CA GLU A 132 6.70 -15.04 -14.29
C GLU A 132 8.16 -15.10 -14.78
N GLY A 133 8.80 -16.18 -14.37
CA GLY A 133 10.01 -16.73 -15.00
C GLY A 133 11.35 -16.22 -14.49
N SER A 134 11.44 -15.07 -13.83
CA SER A 134 12.73 -14.51 -13.43
C SER A 134 12.91 -14.36 -11.93
N TRP A 135 11.82 -14.30 -11.16
CA TRP A 135 11.91 -13.88 -9.77
C TRP A 135 11.05 -14.76 -8.87
N ARG A 136 11.70 -15.71 -8.23
CA ARG A 136 11.03 -16.59 -7.27
C ARG A 136 10.63 -15.79 -6.04
N ASP A 137 9.34 -15.81 -5.71
CA ASP A 137 8.84 -15.32 -4.44
C ASP A 137 9.05 -16.37 -3.34
N SER A 138 9.49 -15.93 -2.15
CA SER A 138 9.75 -16.84 -1.01
C SER A 138 8.47 -17.26 -0.27
N TYR A 139 7.35 -16.60 -0.52
CA TYR A 139 6.10 -16.74 0.25
C TYR A 139 4.94 -17.31 -0.56
N SER A 140 5.10 -17.44 -1.88
CA SER A 140 4.04 -17.88 -2.77
C SER A 140 4.60 -18.66 -3.96
N HIS A 141 3.71 -19.27 -4.74
CA HIS A 141 4.11 -19.95 -5.97
C HIS A 141 4.53 -18.93 -7.03
N ASP A 142 3.79 -17.81 -7.13
CA ASP A 142 4.11 -16.70 -8.04
C ASP A 142 3.44 -15.40 -7.55
N THR A 143 3.85 -14.26 -8.12
CA THR A 143 3.35 -12.93 -7.80
C THR A 143 3.07 -12.13 -9.06
N GLY A 144 2.24 -11.10 -8.93
CA GLY A 144 1.94 -10.18 -10.02
C GLY A 144 0.99 -9.07 -9.60
N PHE A 145 0.34 -8.45 -10.57
CA PHE A 145 -0.52 -7.30 -10.31
C PHE A 145 -1.92 -7.50 -10.89
N TYR A 146 -2.92 -7.10 -10.13
CA TYR A 146 -4.30 -7.05 -10.55
C TYR A 146 -4.92 -5.70 -10.20
N ARG A 147 -5.38 -4.96 -11.22
CA ARG A 147 -6.01 -3.63 -11.06
C ARG A 147 -5.19 -2.68 -10.17
N GLY A 148 -3.88 -2.69 -10.35
CA GLY A 148 -2.99 -1.83 -9.58
C GLY A 148 -2.63 -2.36 -8.18
N TRP A 149 -2.94 -3.61 -7.84
CA TRP A 149 -2.63 -4.21 -6.55
C TRP A 149 -1.62 -5.34 -6.69
N PRO A 150 -0.57 -5.38 -5.84
CA PRO A 150 0.31 -6.53 -5.78
C PRO A 150 -0.45 -7.70 -5.16
N ILE A 151 -0.46 -8.82 -5.85
CA ILE A 151 -1.09 -10.05 -5.39
C ILE A 151 -0.14 -11.23 -5.55
N ALA A 152 -0.36 -12.25 -4.78
CA ALA A 152 0.33 -13.52 -4.83
C ALA A 152 -0.67 -14.67 -4.97
N PHE A 153 -0.20 -15.80 -5.44
CA PHE A 153 -1.02 -16.99 -5.52
C PHE A 153 -0.25 -18.27 -5.17
N GLY A 154 -1.00 -19.28 -4.79
CA GLY A 154 -0.51 -20.62 -4.46
C GLY A 154 -1.63 -21.65 -4.62
N LYS A 155 -1.44 -22.82 -4.03
CA LYS A 155 -2.44 -23.91 -4.09
C LYS A 155 -3.77 -23.52 -3.44
N GLU A 156 -3.76 -22.56 -2.52
CA GLU A 156 -4.91 -22.13 -1.72
C GLU A 156 -5.73 -21.04 -2.41
N GLY A 157 -5.26 -20.51 -3.55
CA GLY A 157 -5.89 -19.40 -4.26
C GLY A 157 -5.00 -18.16 -4.34
N TYR A 158 -5.64 -16.99 -4.38
CA TYR A 158 -5.01 -15.67 -4.57
C TYR A 158 -5.22 -14.78 -3.35
N TRP A 159 -4.24 -13.93 -3.05
CA TRP A 159 -4.30 -13.00 -1.92
C TRP A 159 -3.49 -11.72 -2.19
N PRO A 160 -3.89 -10.57 -1.62
CA PRO A 160 -3.10 -9.34 -1.69
C PRO A 160 -1.89 -9.42 -0.79
N VAL A 161 -0.81 -8.74 -1.17
CA VAL A 161 0.52 -8.84 -0.56
C VAL A 161 0.78 -7.70 0.41
N HIS A 162 1.31 -8.00 1.60
CA HIS A 162 1.70 -7.03 2.61
C HIS A 162 3.00 -6.31 2.24
N CYS A 163 2.92 -5.30 1.37
CA CYS A 163 4.02 -4.39 1.08
C CYS A 163 3.99 -3.15 1.99
N TYR A 164 5.03 -2.32 1.95
CA TYR A 164 5.05 -1.01 2.60
C TYR A 164 3.83 -0.16 2.21
N GLY A 165 3.22 0.49 3.19
CA GLY A 165 2.01 1.30 2.99
C GLY A 165 0.70 0.52 2.90
N MET A 166 0.74 -0.81 2.89
CA MET A 166 -0.48 -1.62 2.91
C MET A 166 -1.17 -1.56 4.27
N VAL A 167 -2.50 -1.62 4.25
CA VAL A 167 -3.36 -1.52 5.43
C VAL A 167 -4.01 -2.87 5.69
N GLY A 168 -3.84 -3.39 6.90
CA GLY A 168 -4.43 -4.65 7.35
C GLY A 168 -5.32 -4.48 8.58
N VAL A 169 -6.06 -5.54 8.90
CA VAL A 169 -7.01 -5.60 10.02
C VAL A 169 -6.32 -6.15 11.26
N GLY A 170 -6.32 -5.38 12.36
CA GLY A 170 -5.91 -5.89 13.66
C GLY A 170 -6.89 -6.93 14.19
N ARG A 171 -6.38 -8.00 14.78
CA ARG A 171 -7.15 -9.10 15.37
C ARG A 171 -6.46 -9.74 16.56
N ASN A 172 -7.22 -10.48 17.35
CA ASN A 172 -6.70 -11.37 18.37
C ASN A 172 -6.28 -12.74 17.78
N LEU A 173 -6.16 -13.75 18.63
CA LEU A 173 -5.84 -15.12 18.20
C LEU A 173 -7.00 -15.74 17.41
N SER A 174 -6.67 -16.66 16.50
CA SER A 174 -7.67 -17.48 15.80
C SER A 174 -8.67 -18.09 16.79
N PRO A 175 -9.96 -18.11 16.49
CA PRO A 175 -10.59 -17.83 15.21
C PRO A 175 -11.00 -16.36 14.98
N ASP A 176 -10.54 -15.41 15.79
CA ASP A 176 -10.82 -13.99 15.59
C ASP A 176 -10.08 -13.48 14.33
N THR A 177 -10.82 -12.88 13.42
CA THR A 177 -10.31 -12.31 12.17
C THR A 177 -10.34 -10.79 12.16
N GLY A 178 -10.83 -10.20 13.26
CA GLY A 178 -11.03 -8.76 13.39
C GLY A 178 -12.23 -8.24 12.59
N THR A 179 -12.81 -7.17 13.09
CA THR A 179 -13.97 -6.51 12.45
C THR A 179 -13.58 -5.44 11.43
N GLY A 180 -12.33 -4.98 11.44
CA GLY A 180 -11.87 -3.79 10.73
C GLY A 180 -11.90 -2.52 11.58
N ALA A 181 -12.32 -2.57 12.85
CA ALA A 181 -12.26 -1.44 13.77
C ALA A 181 -10.79 -1.10 14.12
N GLU A 182 -9.98 -2.11 14.41
CA GLU A 182 -8.54 -1.96 14.53
C GLU A 182 -7.89 -2.15 13.17
N LEU A 183 -7.12 -1.15 12.74
CA LEU A 183 -6.38 -1.18 11.48
C LEU A 183 -4.91 -0.83 11.73
N TYR A 184 -4.05 -1.32 10.86
CA TYR A 184 -2.64 -0.92 10.85
C TYR A 184 -2.17 -0.64 9.43
N THR A 185 -1.10 0.14 9.28
CA THR A 185 -0.34 0.24 8.03
C THR A 185 1.10 -0.21 8.22
N VAL A 186 1.64 -0.86 7.21
CA VAL A 186 3.04 -1.27 7.17
C VAL A 186 3.93 -0.05 6.98
N ILE A 187 4.85 0.20 7.92
CA ILE A 187 5.82 1.31 7.89
C ILE A 187 7.28 0.84 7.88
N GLY A 188 7.51 -0.43 7.59
CA GLY A 188 8.83 -1.04 7.55
C GLY A 188 8.98 -2.08 6.47
N HIS A 189 9.87 -3.03 6.67
CA HIS A 189 10.06 -4.15 5.77
C HIS A 189 8.75 -4.93 5.58
N ALA A 190 8.48 -5.34 4.35
CA ALA A 190 7.25 -6.04 3.98
C ALA A 190 7.03 -7.31 4.82
N PRO A 191 6.03 -7.34 5.71
CA PRO A 191 5.80 -8.48 6.61
C PRO A 191 5.01 -9.57 5.88
N ARG A 192 5.59 -10.15 4.84
CA ARG A 192 4.98 -11.16 3.98
C ARG A 192 4.48 -12.41 4.72
N HIS A 193 5.03 -12.69 5.90
CA HIS A 193 4.53 -13.75 6.79
C HIS A 193 3.11 -13.49 7.31
N LEU A 194 2.58 -12.27 7.18
CA LEU A 194 1.19 -11.94 7.48
C LEU A 194 0.24 -12.27 6.33
N ASP A 195 0.76 -12.51 5.12
CA ASP A 195 -0.06 -12.92 3.98
C ASP A 195 -0.88 -14.16 4.36
N ARG A 196 -2.18 -14.17 4.09
CA ARG A 196 -3.16 -15.23 4.43
C ARG A 196 -3.42 -15.42 5.93
N ASN A 197 -2.76 -14.66 6.80
CA ASN A 197 -2.96 -14.70 8.25
C ASN A 197 -3.73 -13.48 8.76
N ILE A 198 -3.72 -12.40 7.99
CA ILE A 198 -4.41 -11.15 8.30
C ILE A 198 -5.02 -10.60 7.00
N ALA A 199 -6.24 -10.06 7.10
CA ALA A 199 -6.89 -9.42 5.96
C ALA A 199 -6.17 -8.11 5.59
N LEU A 200 -5.74 -8.00 4.33
CA LEU A 200 -5.31 -6.75 3.75
C LEU A 200 -6.52 -6.06 3.12
N VAL A 201 -6.81 -4.82 3.54
CA VAL A 201 -8.04 -4.11 3.20
C VAL A 201 -7.82 -2.81 2.44
N GLY A 202 -6.57 -2.35 2.34
CA GLY A 202 -6.27 -1.09 1.69
C GLY A 202 -4.79 -0.81 1.53
N ARG A 203 -4.49 0.36 0.98
CA ARG A 203 -3.13 0.93 0.93
C ARG A 203 -3.18 2.43 1.13
N VAL A 204 -2.19 2.98 1.80
CA VAL A 204 -2.00 4.43 1.89
C VAL A 204 -1.49 4.94 0.54
N ILE A 205 -2.20 5.89 -0.05
CA ILE A 205 -1.82 6.52 -1.33
C ILE A 205 -1.30 7.95 -1.17
N GLU A 206 -1.58 8.57 -0.02
CA GLU A 206 -1.06 9.89 0.35
C GLU A 206 -0.98 10.01 1.87
N GLY A 207 0.05 10.69 2.39
CA GLY A 207 0.21 10.99 3.81
C GLY A 207 0.85 9.89 4.65
N ILE A 208 1.51 8.91 4.03
CA ILE A 208 2.21 7.83 4.77
C ILE A 208 3.27 8.37 5.73
N GLU A 209 3.89 9.50 5.42
CA GLU A 209 4.87 10.18 6.27
C GLU A 209 4.29 10.59 7.63
N HIS A 210 2.99 10.86 7.70
CA HIS A 210 2.30 11.19 8.94
C HIS A 210 2.17 10.01 9.90
N LEU A 211 2.36 8.80 9.41
CA LEU A 211 2.34 7.55 10.17
C LEU A 211 3.76 7.02 10.38
N SER A 212 4.58 6.99 9.33
CA SER A 212 5.92 6.40 9.38
C SER A 212 6.94 7.22 10.19
N SER A 213 6.71 8.54 10.34
CA SER A 213 7.57 9.44 11.13
C SER A 213 7.17 9.57 12.61
N LEU A 214 6.11 8.90 13.04
CA LEU A 214 5.69 8.93 14.45
C LEU A 214 6.75 8.33 15.37
N PRO A 215 6.88 8.85 16.60
CA PRO A 215 7.71 8.23 17.63
C PRO A 215 7.33 6.76 17.80
N ARG A 216 8.31 5.91 18.02
CA ARG A 216 8.06 4.49 18.32
C ARG A 216 7.47 4.35 19.71
N GLY A 217 6.51 3.43 19.88
CA GLY A 217 5.94 3.15 21.19
C GLY A 217 6.96 2.59 22.16
N THR A 218 6.85 3.00 23.41
CA THR A 218 7.77 2.63 24.50
C THR A 218 7.37 1.34 25.21
N GLY A 219 6.12 0.93 25.06
CA GLY A 219 5.58 -0.29 25.63
C GLY A 219 5.85 -1.55 24.81
N ALA A 220 5.37 -2.67 25.32
CA ALA A 220 5.46 -3.95 24.65
C ALA A 220 4.91 -3.90 23.23
N LEU A 221 5.56 -4.57 22.27
CA LEU A 221 5.17 -4.63 20.88
C LEU A 221 5.01 -3.25 20.18
N GLY A 222 5.56 -2.17 20.77
CA GLY A 222 5.46 -0.82 20.23
C GLY A 222 4.15 -0.11 20.55
N PHE A 223 3.37 -0.56 21.52
CA PHE A 223 2.23 0.19 22.04
C PHE A 223 2.70 1.45 22.79
N TYR A 224 1.94 2.51 22.71
CA TYR A 224 2.13 3.70 23.53
C TYR A 224 1.64 3.42 24.95
N GLU A 225 2.54 3.51 25.93
CA GLU A 225 2.19 3.25 27.33
C GLU A 225 1.31 4.32 27.91
N LYS A 226 1.57 5.58 27.51
CA LYS A 226 0.86 6.74 28.04
C LYS A 226 -0.12 7.29 27.01
N GLU A 227 -1.23 7.85 27.51
CA GLU A 227 -2.25 8.44 26.66
C GLU A 227 -1.73 9.63 25.86
N GLU A 228 -0.87 10.45 26.45
CA GLU A 228 -0.27 11.63 25.81
C GLU A 228 0.69 11.30 24.66
N GLU A 229 1.15 10.06 24.55
CA GLU A 229 1.97 9.58 23.43
C GLU A 229 1.12 9.27 22.20
N ARG A 230 -0.15 8.98 22.40
CA ARG A 230 -1.08 8.62 21.34
C ARG A 230 -1.41 9.81 20.45
N VAL A 231 -1.60 9.54 19.17
CA VAL A 231 -1.98 10.58 18.20
C VAL A 231 -3.48 10.52 17.94
N PRO A 232 -4.24 11.53 18.36
CA PRO A 232 -5.68 11.54 18.18
C PRO A 232 -6.08 11.52 16.71
N ILE A 233 -7.09 10.72 16.38
CA ILE A 233 -7.82 10.72 15.11
C ILE A 233 -8.99 11.66 15.25
N LEU A 234 -9.02 12.70 14.41
CA LEU A 234 -10.08 13.69 14.39
C LEU A 234 -11.31 13.18 13.64
N SER A 235 -11.06 12.52 12.51
CA SER A 235 -12.12 11.92 11.70
C SER A 235 -11.59 10.86 10.77
N VAL A 236 -12.47 9.90 10.43
CA VAL A 236 -12.28 9.00 9.28
C VAL A 236 -13.57 8.99 8.47
N ARG A 237 -13.46 9.28 7.18
CA ARG A 237 -14.63 9.42 6.27
C ARG A 237 -14.36 8.73 4.95
N LEU A 238 -15.41 8.33 4.25
CA LEU A 238 -15.28 7.93 2.85
C LEU A 238 -14.98 9.16 1.99
N GLY A 239 -14.18 8.99 0.93
CA GLY A 239 -13.73 10.10 0.09
C GLY A 239 -14.86 10.85 -0.61
N ASN A 240 -15.98 10.18 -0.91
CA ASN A 240 -17.17 10.83 -1.47
C ASN A 240 -17.95 11.71 -0.46
N GLU A 241 -17.58 11.67 0.81
CA GLU A 241 -18.14 12.54 1.88
C GLU A 241 -17.24 13.77 2.13
N ILE A 242 -16.09 13.87 1.47
CA ILE A 242 -15.11 14.95 1.67
C ILE A 242 -15.20 15.94 0.51
N GLU A 243 -15.70 17.13 0.80
CA GLU A 243 -15.72 18.22 -0.18
C GLU A 243 -14.31 18.65 -0.58
N GLY A 244 -14.08 18.85 -1.87
CA GLY A 244 -12.79 19.29 -2.39
C GLY A 244 -11.65 18.26 -2.29
N LEU A 245 -11.96 16.99 -2.02
CA LEU A 245 -10.94 15.94 -2.06
C LEU A 245 -10.35 15.87 -3.47
N PRO A 246 -9.00 15.89 -3.64
CA PRO A 246 -8.37 15.67 -4.92
C PRO A 246 -8.81 14.35 -5.56
N ALA A 247 -8.98 14.33 -6.87
CA ALA A 247 -9.13 13.08 -7.61
C ALA A 247 -7.79 12.35 -7.67
N TYR A 248 -7.81 11.03 -7.54
CA TYR A 248 -6.62 10.19 -7.60
C TYR A 248 -6.72 9.19 -8.74
N GLU A 249 -5.57 8.82 -9.27
CA GLU A 249 -5.44 7.79 -10.31
C GLU A 249 -4.15 6.98 -10.08
N TYR A 250 -4.17 5.72 -10.53
CA TYR A 250 -2.99 4.86 -10.51
C TYR A 250 -2.60 4.46 -11.94
N LEU A 251 -1.32 4.23 -12.18
CA LEU A 251 -0.85 3.69 -13.46
C LEU A 251 -1.39 2.26 -13.61
N SER A 252 -2.25 2.05 -14.62
CA SER A 252 -2.86 0.74 -14.85
C SER A 252 -1.80 -0.32 -15.08
N THR A 253 -1.92 -1.43 -14.36
CA THR A 253 -0.99 -2.55 -14.45
C THR A 253 -1.18 -3.42 -15.70
N GLU A 254 -2.14 -3.05 -16.55
CA GLU A 254 -2.52 -3.78 -17.77
C GLU A 254 -1.97 -3.13 -19.04
N ASN A 255 -1.08 -2.13 -18.91
CA ASN A 255 -0.56 -1.37 -20.06
C ASN A 255 0.96 -1.47 -20.21
N ALA A 256 1.44 -1.02 -21.37
CA ALA A 256 2.85 -1.11 -21.75
C ALA A 256 3.76 -0.25 -20.86
N SER A 257 3.29 0.93 -20.42
CA SER A 257 4.09 1.79 -19.53
C SER A 257 4.32 1.15 -18.18
N PHE A 258 3.33 0.43 -17.63
CA PHE A 258 3.55 -0.31 -16.39
C PHE A 258 4.53 -1.47 -16.58
N SER A 259 4.41 -2.22 -17.67
CA SER A 259 5.35 -3.30 -17.98
C SER A 259 6.78 -2.77 -18.10
N ALA A 260 6.99 -1.68 -18.84
CA ALA A 260 8.30 -1.04 -18.96
C ALA A 260 8.82 -0.50 -17.61
N TYR A 261 7.93 0.05 -16.78
CA TYR A 261 8.26 0.49 -15.42
C TYR A 261 8.69 -0.68 -14.54
N ALA A 262 7.95 -1.79 -14.55
CA ALA A 262 8.26 -2.99 -13.78
C ALA A 262 9.61 -3.58 -14.19
N ASP A 263 9.87 -3.70 -15.49
CA ASP A 263 11.14 -4.17 -16.04
C ASP A 263 12.31 -3.25 -15.63
N ALA A 264 12.10 -1.94 -15.72
CA ALA A 264 13.11 -0.98 -15.29
C ALA A 264 13.37 -1.05 -13.77
N ARG A 265 12.34 -1.32 -12.94
CA ARG A 265 12.51 -1.54 -11.49
C ARG A 265 13.34 -2.79 -11.21
N ALA A 266 13.08 -3.86 -11.93
CA ALA A 266 13.78 -5.13 -11.79
C ALA A 266 15.22 -5.10 -12.30
N ASN A 267 15.46 -4.34 -13.37
CA ASN A 267 16.73 -4.29 -14.07
C ASN A 267 17.23 -2.87 -14.27
N ARG A 268 17.47 -2.15 -13.16
CA ARG A 268 18.01 -0.79 -13.19
C ARG A 268 19.30 -0.73 -13.98
N ARG A 269 19.29 0.06 -15.05
CA ARG A 269 20.44 0.28 -15.96
C ARG A 269 20.72 1.75 -16.23
N ASP A 270 19.93 2.65 -15.60
CA ASP A 270 20.19 4.08 -15.66
C ASP A 270 21.57 4.40 -15.05
N ALA A 271 22.09 5.59 -15.33
CA ALA A 271 23.48 5.98 -15.05
C ALA A 271 23.95 5.79 -13.59
N PHE A 272 23.03 5.66 -12.64
CA PHE A 272 23.35 5.42 -11.24
C PHE A 272 23.77 3.98 -10.96
N PHE A 273 23.27 3.00 -11.73
CA PHE A 273 23.45 1.57 -11.43
C PHE A 273 24.64 0.97 -12.16
N ILE A 274 25.54 0.35 -11.42
CA ILE A 274 26.73 -0.32 -11.93
C ILE A 274 26.39 -1.72 -12.44
N LYS A 275 25.51 -2.43 -11.70
CA LYS A 275 25.14 -3.82 -12.02
C LYS A 275 23.63 -4.00 -11.85
N PRO A 276 22.91 -4.41 -12.91
CA PRO A 276 21.50 -4.77 -12.80
C PRO A 276 21.28 -5.94 -11.85
N ALA A 277 20.20 -5.90 -11.06
CA ALA A 277 19.86 -6.97 -10.12
C ALA A 277 19.37 -8.24 -10.82
N GLY A 278 18.73 -8.12 -11.97
CA GLY A 278 18.14 -9.23 -12.72
C GLY A 278 16.82 -9.73 -12.14
N GLY A 279 16.18 -8.94 -11.28
CA GLY A 279 14.91 -9.28 -10.65
C GLY A 279 14.50 -8.25 -9.59
N ALA A 280 13.26 -8.35 -9.13
CA ALA A 280 12.75 -7.54 -8.02
C ALA A 280 11.74 -8.35 -7.20
N ASP A 281 11.73 -8.15 -5.90
CA ASP A 281 10.59 -8.52 -5.05
C ASP A 281 9.36 -7.71 -5.47
N ILE A 282 8.17 -8.30 -5.39
CA ILE A 282 6.91 -7.65 -5.77
C ILE A 282 6.71 -6.31 -5.03
N CYS A 283 7.14 -6.22 -3.78
CA CYS A 283 7.04 -5.01 -2.99
C CYS A 283 8.05 -3.92 -3.41
N ASN A 284 9.04 -4.26 -4.22
CA ASN A 284 9.98 -3.29 -4.82
C ASN A 284 9.48 -2.71 -6.14
N ILE A 285 8.28 -3.10 -6.57
CA ILE A 285 7.58 -2.53 -7.73
C ILE A 285 6.29 -1.85 -7.26
N PRO A 286 6.36 -0.77 -6.47
CA PRO A 286 5.17 -0.05 -6.01
C PRO A 286 4.41 0.51 -7.21
N VAL A 287 3.09 0.28 -7.25
CA VAL A 287 2.24 0.83 -8.31
C VAL A 287 2.16 2.35 -8.17
N PRO A 288 2.55 3.11 -9.21
CA PRO A 288 2.48 4.56 -9.16
C PRO A 288 1.05 5.08 -8.96
N VAL A 289 0.87 5.98 -8.01
CA VAL A 289 -0.38 6.71 -7.74
C VAL A 289 -0.07 8.19 -7.74
N ARG A 290 -1.01 9.01 -8.24
CA ARG A 290 -0.89 10.47 -8.25
C ARG A 290 -2.24 11.15 -8.06
N ARG A 291 -2.21 12.42 -7.67
CA ARG A 291 -3.37 13.28 -7.86
C ARG A 291 -3.57 13.49 -9.35
N LYS A 292 -4.81 13.36 -9.80
CA LYS A 292 -5.16 13.66 -11.19
C LYS A 292 -4.94 15.15 -11.44
N ALA A 293 -4.24 15.48 -12.53
CA ALA A 293 -4.14 16.86 -12.98
C ALA A 293 -5.52 17.40 -13.31
N GLY A 294 -5.82 18.61 -12.84
CA GLY A 294 -7.06 19.32 -13.14
C GLY A 294 -7.13 19.80 -14.58
#